data_08e40771b00e60ffd22dd00c99ab8bc3
#
_entry.id   08e40771b00e60ffd22dd00c99ab8bc3
#
_cell.length_a   1.000
_cell.length_b   1.000
_cell.length_c   1.000
_cell.angle_alpha   90.00
_cell.angle_beta   90.00
_cell.angle_gamma   90.00
#
_symmetry.space_group_name_H-M   'P 1'
#
loop_
_entity.id
_entity.type
_entity.pdbx_description
1 polymer ?
#
loop_
_entity_poly.entity_id
_entity_poly.type
_entity_poly.pdbx_seq_one_letter_code
_entity_poly.pdbx_strand_id
1 'polypeptide(L)'
;ERFRYKATKAVQVQSRIKQLEKIVPIEIDDEDNSALRLKFPPAMRSGNYPVICDGVKKAYGSHIVFHDVTLTINRGEKVAFVGKNGEGKSTLVKCIMDEIPYEGKLTIGHNVQIGYFAQNQAQMLDENLSVFDTIDYVAKGDIRLKIRDILGAFMFGGEASDKKVKVLSGGERSRLAMIKLLLEPVNFLILDEPTNHLDMRSKDVLKEAIKEF
;
A
#
# COMPACT_ATOMS: atom_id res chain seq x y z
N GLU A 1 17.03 0.98 46.95
CA GLU A 1 18.29 1.11 47.71
C GLU A 1 18.12 1.82 49.08
N ARG A 2 17.17 2.73 49.26
CA ARG A 2 16.97 3.56 50.47
C ARG A 2 16.79 2.75 51.78
N PHE A 3 16.40 1.49 51.71
CA PHE A 3 16.14 0.64 52.89
C PHE A 3 17.14 -0.52 53.08
N ARG A 4 18.21 -0.58 52.26
CA ARG A 4 19.17 -1.65 52.23
C ARG A 4 19.90 -1.88 53.60
N TYR A 5 20.05 -0.80 54.39
CA TYR A 5 20.82 -0.83 55.65
C TYR A 5 19.93 -0.78 56.91
N LYS A 6 18.59 -0.81 56.80
CA LYS A 6 17.69 -0.93 57.95
C LYS A 6 17.51 -2.39 58.35
N ALA A 7 17.99 -2.79 59.53
CA ALA A 7 17.99 -4.18 60.02
C ALA A 7 16.61 -4.84 59.96
N THR A 8 15.53 -4.13 60.25
CA THR A 8 14.15 -4.64 60.23
C THR A 8 13.59 -4.92 58.83
N LYS A 9 14.19 -4.37 57.76
CA LYS A 9 13.73 -4.55 56.36
C LYS A 9 14.75 -5.18 55.46
N ALA A 10 15.96 -5.47 55.92
CA ALA A 10 17.05 -6.04 55.13
C ALA A 10 16.68 -7.38 54.47
N VAL A 11 16.00 -8.25 55.20
CA VAL A 11 15.56 -9.55 54.65
C VAL A 11 14.53 -9.40 53.54
N GLN A 12 13.60 -8.46 53.68
CA GLN A 12 12.59 -8.18 52.64
C GLN A 12 13.22 -7.57 51.38
N VAL A 13 14.18 -6.67 51.55
CA VAL A 13 14.92 -6.06 50.45
C VAL A 13 15.76 -7.10 49.70
N GLN A 14 16.46 -7.97 50.40
CA GLN A 14 17.23 -9.05 49.80
C GLN A 14 16.33 -10.04 49.05
N SER A 15 15.16 -10.38 49.60
CA SER A 15 14.20 -11.26 48.90
C SER A 15 13.72 -10.63 47.59
N ARG A 16 13.41 -9.31 47.59
CA ARG A 16 13.01 -8.62 46.37
C ARG A 16 14.13 -8.45 45.35
N ILE A 17 15.38 -8.25 45.79
CA ILE A 17 16.53 -8.22 44.88
C ILE A 17 16.68 -9.60 44.21
N LYS A 18 16.60 -10.70 44.97
CA LYS A 18 16.65 -12.07 44.41
C LYS A 18 15.48 -12.36 43.44
N GLN A 19 14.30 -11.75 43.66
CA GLN A 19 13.20 -11.88 42.72
C GLN A 19 13.45 -11.08 41.44
N LEU A 20 14.03 -9.88 41.53
CA LEU A 20 14.41 -9.09 40.37
C LEU A 20 15.53 -9.72 39.54
N GLU A 21 16.52 -10.33 40.21
CA GLU A 21 17.62 -11.08 39.56
C GLU A 21 17.12 -12.33 38.79
N LYS A 22 15.94 -12.87 39.16
CA LYS A 22 15.31 -13.99 38.43
C LYS A 22 14.47 -13.54 37.23
N ILE A 23 14.22 -12.27 37.08
CA ILE A 23 13.52 -11.73 35.89
C ILE A 23 14.54 -11.74 34.75
N VAL A 24 14.37 -12.69 33.85
CA VAL A 24 15.10 -12.70 32.58
C VAL A 24 14.57 -11.48 31.78
N PRO A 25 15.42 -10.49 31.46
CA PRO A 25 15.00 -9.42 30.59
C PRO A 25 14.48 -10.03 29.28
N ILE A 26 13.31 -9.59 28.82
CA ILE A 26 12.86 -9.92 27.48
C ILE A 26 13.82 -9.17 26.54
N GLU A 27 14.75 -9.89 25.94
CA GLU A 27 15.51 -9.38 24.81
C GLU A 27 14.50 -9.22 23.68
N ILE A 28 14.14 -7.96 23.41
CA ILE A 28 13.42 -7.63 22.18
C ILE A 28 14.50 -7.71 21.10
N ASP A 29 14.38 -8.69 20.21
CA ASP A 29 15.20 -8.72 19.01
C ASP A 29 15.14 -7.31 18.37
N ASP A 30 16.30 -6.73 18.07
CA ASP A 30 16.35 -5.47 17.35
C ASP A 30 15.49 -5.62 16.10
N GLU A 31 14.43 -4.82 16.01
CA GLU A 31 13.61 -4.79 14.80
C GLU A 31 14.56 -4.56 13.62
N ASP A 32 14.63 -5.54 12.73
CA ASP A 32 15.38 -5.38 11.49
C ASP A 32 14.78 -4.23 10.69
N ASN A 33 15.30 -3.04 10.93
CA ASN A 33 14.94 -1.79 10.27
C ASN A 33 15.61 -1.66 8.90
N SER A 34 16.12 -2.75 8.33
CA SER A 34 16.53 -2.75 6.93
C SER A 34 15.28 -2.50 6.08
N ALA A 35 15.08 -1.23 5.74
CA ALA A 35 13.95 -0.80 4.93
C ALA A 35 14.00 -1.53 3.59
N LEU A 36 13.05 -2.44 3.37
CA LEU A 36 12.92 -3.09 2.07
C LEU A 36 12.71 -2.01 1.01
N ARG A 37 13.68 -1.84 0.12
CA ARG A 37 13.53 -0.99 -1.06
C ARG A 37 12.81 -1.78 -2.14
N LEU A 38 11.50 -1.59 -2.20
CA LEU A 38 10.68 -2.15 -3.25
C LEU A 38 10.90 -1.33 -4.52
N LYS A 39 11.46 -1.97 -5.56
CA LYS A 39 11.59 -1.37 -6.89
C LYS A 39 10.47 -1.87 -7.78
N PHE A 40 9.80 -0.95 -8.47
CA PHE A 40 8.81 -1.31 -9.48
C PHE A 40 9.47 -2.13 -10.60
N PRO A 41 8.77 -3.12 -11.16
CA PRO A 41 9.25 -3.83 -12.33
C PRO A 41 9.45 -2.85 -13.50
N PRO A 42 10.42 -3.11 -14.38
CA PRO A 42 10.59 -2.29 -15.56
C PRO A 42 9.34 -2.37 -16.43
N ALA A 43 8.76 -1.21 -16.72
CA ALA A 43 7.61 -1.06 -17.60
C ALA A 43 8.00 -0.40 -18.92
N MET A 44 7.15 -0.56 -19.94
CA MET A 44 7.35 0.10 -21.22
C MET A 44 7.27 1.62 -21.05
N ARG A 45 8.11 2.37 -21.73
CA ARG A 45 8.10 3.84 -21.65
C ARG A 45 6.82 4.41 -22.26
N SER A 46 6.04 5.14 -21.47
CA SER A 46 4.83 5.86 -21.95
C SER A 46 5.18 7.07 -22.82
N GLY A 47 4.19 7.60 -23.52
CA GLY A 47 4.27 8.91 -24.17
C GLY A 47 4.51 10.04 -23.16
N ASN A 48 4.74 11.26 -23.66
CA ASN A 48 5.02 12.42 -22.79
C ASN A 48 3.83 12.87 -21.96
N TYR A 49 2.63 12.62 -22.45
CA TYR A 49 1.35 13.00 -21.83
C TYR A 49 0.50 11.75 -21.56
N PRO A 50 0.65 11.10 -20.43
CA PRO A 50 -0.13 9.90 -20.06
C PRO A 50 -1.63 10.15 -20.05
N VAL A 51 -2.08 11.31 -19.57
CA VAL A 51 -3.50 11.68 -19.51
C VAL A 51 -3.68 13.13 -19.94
N ILE A 52 -4.66 13.35 -20.83
CA ILE A 52 -5.11 14.67 -21.22
C ILE A 52 -6.63 14.71 -21.07
N CYS A 53 -7.13 15.60 -20.23
CA CYS A 53 -8.53 15.95 -20.09
C CYS A 53 -8.75 17.33 -20.68
N ASP A 54 -9.76 17.49 -21.56
CA ASP A 54 -10.10 18.74 -22.22
C ASP A 54 -11.63 18.93 -22.12
N GLY A 55 -12.05 19.86 -21.26
CA GLY A 55 -13.45 20.16 -21.01
C GLY A 55 -14.26 18.97 -20.47
N VAL A 56 -13.67 18.08 -19.69
CA VAL A 56 -14.35 16.87 -19.19
C VAL A 56 -15.42 17.25 -18.18
N LYS A 57 -16.65 16.71 -18.40
CA LYS A 57 -17.82 16.92 -17.54
C LYS A 57 -18.39 15.60 -17.08
N LYS A 58 -18.95 15.59 -15.89
CA LYS A 58 -19.71 14.45 -15.36
C LYS A 58 -20.91 14.90 -14.55
N ALA A 59 -22.06 14.33 -14.89
CA ALA A 59 -23.30 14.49 -14.13
C ALA A 59 -23.99 13.13 -13.94
N TYR A 60 -24.78 13.02 -12.89
CA TYR A 60 -25.73 11.92 -12.65
C TYR A 60 -27.13 12.52 -12.57
N GLY A 61 -27.90 12.40 -13.66
CA GLY A 61 -29.19 13.09 -13.79
C GLY A 61 -29.00 14.60 -13.71
N SER A 62 -29.67 15.24 -12.76
CA SER A 62 -29.58 16.70 -12.53
C SER A 62 -28.37 17.08 -11.62
N HIS A 63 -27.68 16.12 -11.02
CA HIS A 63 -26.54 16.39 -10.14
C HIS A 63 -25.25 16.48 -10.94
N ILE A 64 -24.69 17.66 -11.04
CA ILE A 64 -23.38 17.91 -11.68
C ILE A 64 -22.29 17.63 -10.65
N VAL A 65 -21.42 16.67 -10.96
CA VAL A 65 -20.27 16.31 -10.11
C VAL A 65 -19.11 17.28 -10.36
N PHE A 66 -18.79 17.47 -11.63
CA PHE A 66 -17.83 18.48 -12.08
C PHE A 66 -18.13 18.89 -13.53
N HIS A 67 -17.68 20.07 -13.89
CA HIS A 67 -17.77 20.60 -15.24
C HIS A 67 -16.42 21.21 -15.63
N ASP A 68 -16.10 21.13 -16.92
CA ASP A 68 -14.95 21.79 -17.55
C ASP A 68 -13.61 21.46 -16.89
N VAL A 69 -13.38 20.17 -16.60
CA VAL A 69 -12.09 19.73 -16.09
C VAL A 69 -11.08 19.66 -17.23
N THR A 70 -10.10 20.55 -17.20
CA THR A 70 -8.98 20.59 -18.14
C THR A 70 -7.70 20.32 -17.36
N LEU A 71 -7.03 19.21 -17.68
CA LEU A 71 -5.85 18.72 -16.99
C LEU A 71 -4.96 17.96 -17.96
N THR A 72 -3.68 18.26 -17.95
CA THR A 72 -2.66 17.47 -18.65
C THR A 72 -1.65 16.96 -17.64
N ILE A 73 -1.47 15.64 -17.58
CA ILE A 73 -0.48 15.00 -16.72
C ILE A 73 0.74 14.65 -17.57
N ASN A 74 1.90 15.11 -17.16
CA ASN A 74 3.18 14.83 -17.82
C ASN A 74 3.79 13.53 -17.28
N ARG A 75 4.56 12.84 -18.12
CA ARG A 75 5.31 11.67 -17.67
C ARG A 75 6.29 12.04 -16.55
N GLY A 76 6.28 11.22 -15.47
CA GLY A 76 7.09 11.45 -14.27
C GLY A 76 6.53 12.52 -13.33
N GLU A 77 5.38 13.11 -13.66
CA GLU A 77 4.69 14.04 -12.78
C GLU A 77 3.93 13.30 -11.69
N LYS A 78 3.95 13.83 -10.48
CA LYS A 78 3.19 13.34 -9.33
C LYS A 78 2.08 14.34 -9.01
N VAL A 79 0.84 13.93 -9.25
CA VAL A 79 -0.35 14.77 -9.12
C VAL A 79 -1.20 14.29 -7.96
N ALA A 80 -1.66 15.19 -7.10
CA ALA A 80 -2.58 14.88 -6.01
C ALA A 80 -3.91 15.59 -6.22
N PHE A 81 -5.01 14.81 -6.22
CA PHE A 81 -6.36 15.38 -6.20
C PHE A 81 -6.77 15.64 -4.74
N VAL A 82 -6.90 16.92 -4.39
CA VAL A 82 -7.25 17.35 -3.04
C VAL A 82 -8.62 18.00 -3.04
N GLY A 83 -9.46 17.65 -2.07
CA GLY A 83 -10.81 18.20 -1.92
C GLY A 83 -11.62 17.40 -0.90
N LYS A 84 -12.79 17.90 -0.53
CA LYS A 84 -13.70 17.23 0.41
C LYS A 84 -14.24 15.92 -0.16
N ASN A 85 -14.77 15.06 0.71
CA ASN A 85 -15.46 13.85 0.26
C ASN A 85 -16.71 14.23 -0.55
N GLY A 86 -16.93 13.51 -1.65
CA GLY A 86 -18.05 13.78 -2.57
C GLY A 86 -17.77 14.82 -3.68
N GLU A 87 -16.61 15.49 -3.68
CA GLU A 87 -16.26 16.47 -4.74
C GLU A 87 -15.82 15.86 -6.08
N GLY A 88 -16.03 14.56 -6.28
CA GLY A 88 -15.82 13.92 -7.58
C GLY A 88 -14.41 13.42 -7.86
N LYS A 89 -13.48 13.36 -6.88
CA LYS A 89 -12.11 12.86 -7.07
C LYS A 89 -12.09 11.44 -7.66
N SER A 90 -12.74 10.49 -6.99
CA SER A 90 -12.84 9.10 -7.47
C SER A 90 -13.71 8.99 -8.74
N THR A 91 -14.64 9.93 -8.98
CA THR A 91 -15.41 9.98 -10.23
C THR A 91 -14.52 10.37 -11.40
N LEU A 92 -13.61 11.34 -11.23
CA LEU A 92 -12.64 11.71 -12.26
C LEU A 92 -11.68 10.55 -12.57
N VAL A 93 -11.22 9.85 -11.55
CA VAL A 93 -10.41 8.64 -11.72
C VAL A 93 -11.15 7.58 -12.54
N LYS A 94 -12.43 7.33 -12.26
CA LYS A 94 -13.27 6.40 -13.04
C LYS A 94 -13.48 6.85 -14.49
N CYS A 95 -13.53 8.15 -14.74
CA CYS A 95 -13.53 8.68 -16.11
C CYS A 95 -12.19 8.40 -16.81
N ILE A 96 -11.05 8.58 -16.13
CA ILE A 96 -9.71 8.29 -16.67
C ILE A 96 -9.57 6.79 -16.97
N MET A 97 -10.18 5.93 -16.15
CA MET A 97 -10.19 4.47 -16.33
C MET A 97 -11.21 3.99 -17.38
N ASP A 98 -12.00 4.92 -17.97
CA ASP A 98 -13.10 4.63 -18.90
C ASP A 98 -14.18 3.67 -18.32
N GLU A 99 -14.31 3.66 -16.98
CA GLU A 99 -15.31 2.84 -16.27
C GLU A 99 -16.72 3.45 -16.30
N ILE A 100 -16.83 4.75 -16.50
CA ILE A 100 -18.10 5.50 -16.51
C ILE A 100 -18.13 6.48 -17.66
N PRO A 101 -19.32 6.71 -18.30
CA PRO A 101 -19.46 7.68 -19.37
C PRO A 101 -19.28 9.12 -18.86
N TYR A 102 -18.69 9.95 -19.68
CA TYR A 102 -18.44 11.38 -19.44
C TYR A 102 -18.65 12.19 -20.73
N GLU A 103 -18.73 13.51 -20.62
CA GLU A 103 -18.72 14.45 -21.74
C GLU A 103 -17.36 15.14 -21.83
N GLY A 104 -17.04 15.69 -23.00
CA GLY A 104 -15.75 16.31 -23.28
C GLY A 104 -14.77 15.33 -23.89
N LYS A 105 -13.47 15.65 -23.85
CA LYS A 105 -12.43 14.82 -24.46
C LYS A 105 -11.42 14.37 -23.39
N LEU A 106 -11.25 13.06 -23.27
CA LEU A 106 -10.23 12.45 -22.44
C LEU A 106 -9.36 11.53 -23.32
N THR A 107 -8.07 11.71 -23.26
CA THR A 107 -7.11 10.96 -24.08
C THR A 107 -6.08 10.29 -23.17
N ILE A 108 -5.97 8.98 -23.29
CA ILE A 108 -4.87 8.21 -22.68
C ILE A 108 -3.73 8.15 -23.70
N GLY A 109 -2.54 8.48 -23.23
CA GLY A 109 -1.34 8.54 -24.07
C GLY A 109 -0.90 7.19 -24.61
N HIS A 110 0.02 7.21 -25.56
CA HIS A 110 0.58 6.00 -26.14
C HIS A 110 1.39 5.20 -25.13
N ASN A 111 1.26 3.86 -25.17
CA ASN A 111 1.94 2.90 -24.28
C ASN A 111 1.68 3.16 -22.77
N VAL A 112 0.58 3.78 -22.40
CA VAL A 112 0.22 3.93 -20.98
C VAL A 112 -0.34 2.61 -20.45
N GLN A 113 0.31 2.11 -19.39
CA GLN A 113 -0.11 0.94 -18.64
C GLN A 113 -0.53 1.43 -17.24
N ILE A 114 -1.84 1.47 -17.03
CA ILE A 114 -2.41 2.02 -15.79
C ILE A 114 -2.45 0.92 -14.73
N GLY A 115 -1.85 1.21 -13.57
CA GLY A 115 -2.11 0.48 -12.34
C GLY A 115 -3.05 1.30 -11.46
N TYR A 116 -4.18 0.72 -11.09
CA TYR A 116 -5.18 1.40 -10.28
C TYR A 116 -5.39 0.66 -8.96
N PHE A 117 -5.17 1.37 -7.86
CA PHE A 117 -5.55 0.89 -6.54
C PHE A 117 -6.86 1.55 -6.11
N ALA A 118 -7.95 0.84 -6.32
CA ALA A 118 -9.29 1.24 -5.90
C ALA A 118 -9.60 0.78 -4.47
N GLN A 119 -10.55 1.43 -3.83
CA GLN A 119 -11.03 1.06 -2.50
C GLN A 119 -11.56 -0.40 -2.42
N ASN A 120 -12.06 -0.95 -3.54
CA ASN A 120 -12.60 -2.31 -3.63
C ASN A 120 -11.63 -3.33 -4.23
N GLN A 121 -10.36 -2.96 -4.47
CA GLN A 121 -9.36 -3.83 -5.11
C GLN A 121 -9.14 -5.16 -4.36
N ALA A 122 -9.32 -5.14 -3.05
CA ALA A 122 -9.22 -6.32 -2.21
C ALA A 122 -10.23 -7.43 -2.57
N GLN A 123 -11.37 -7.08 -3.20
CA GLN A 123 -12.41 -8.02 -3.59
C GLN A 123 -12.09 -8.74 -4.92
N MET A 124 -11.11 -8.23 -5.67
CA MET A 124 -10.70 -8.82 -6.96
C MET A 124 -9.62 -9.90 -6.83
N LEU A 125 -9.18 -10.18 -5.61
CA LEU A 125 -8.22 -11.25 -5.33
C LEU A 125 -8.90 -12.61 -5.43
N ASP A 126 -8.18 -13.61 -6.00
CA ASP A 126 -8.67 -15.00 -6.00
C ASP A 126 -8.60 -15.57 -4.58
N GLU A 127 -9.75 -15.88 -4.02
CA GLU A 127 -9.90 -16.39 -2.65
C GLU A 127 -9.29 -17.78 -2.42
N ASN A 128 -9.05 -18.55 -3.49
CA ASN A 128 -8.52 -19.90 -3.42
C ASN A 128 -6.99 -19.97 -3.40
N LEU A 129 -6.33 -18.91 -3.83
CA LEU A 129 -4.87 -18.81 -3.80
C LEU A 129 -4.37 -18.54 -2.38
N SER A 130 -3.11 -18.93 -2.13
CA SER A 130 -2.39 -18.45 -0.94
C SER A 130 -1.91 -17.01 -1.15
N VAL A 131 -1.52 -16.34 -0.07
CA VAL A 131 -0.87 -15.03 -0.14
C VAL A 131 0.38 -15.13 -1.02
N PHE A 132 1.19 -16.15 -0.82
CA PHE A 132 2.41 -16.39 -1.60
C PHE A 132 2.08 -16.60 -3.08
N ASP A 133 1.16 -17.51 -3.41
CA ASP A 133 0.80 -17.80 -4.80
C ASP A 133 0.25 -16.59 -5.54
N THR A 134 -0.54 -15.75 -4.85
CA THR A 134 -1.09 -14.50 -5.39
C THR A 134 0.02 -13.57 -5.87
N ILE A 135 1.13 -13.50 -5.14
CA ILE A 135 2.27 -12.65 -5.48
C ILE A 135 3.20 -13.33 -6.47
N ASP A 136 3.44 -14.65 -6.34
CA ASP A 136 4.28 -15.40 -7.27
C ASP A 136 3.72 -15.37 -8.71
N TYR A 137 2.39 -15.33 -8.84
CA TYR A 137 1.73 -15.23 -10.15
C TYR A 137 2.08 -13.94 -10.91
N VAL A 138 2.25 -12.82 -10.22
CA VAL A 138 2.56 -11.52 -10.84
C VAL A 138 4.04 -11.20 -10.84
N ALA A 139 4.81 -11.75 -9.91
CA ALA A 139 6.24 -11.49 -9.77
C ALA A 139 7.03 -12.03 -10.97
N LYS A 140 7.93 -11.20 -11.51
CA LYS A 140 8.78 -11.55 -12.65
C LYS A 140 10.26 -11.36 -12.32
N GLY A 141 11.12 -12.16 -12.95
CA GLY A 141 12.57 -12.04 -12.82
C GLY A 141 13.05 -12.13 -11.37
N ASP A 142 13.99 -11.27 -11.00
CA ASP A 142 14.64 -11.26 -9.67
C ASP A 142 13.68 -10.98 -8.52
N ILE A 143 12.52 -10.39 -8.80
CA ILE A 143 11.49 -10.13 -7.78
C ILE A 143 10.98 -11.42 -7.18
N ARG A 144 10.87 -12.51 -7.98
CA ARG A 144 10.46 -13.83 -7.48
C ARG A 144 11.35 -14.36 -6.36
N LEU A 145 12.63 -14.05 -6.39
CA LEU A 145 13.57 -14.46 -5.34
C LEU A 145 13.35 -13.72 -4.02
N LYS A 146 12.70 -12.56 -4.06
CA LYS A 146 12.47 -11.66 -2.92
C LYS A 146 11.03 -11.65 -2.41
N ILE A 147 10.16 -12.53 -2.93
CA ILE A 147 8.73 -12.53 -2.56
C ILE A 147 8.56 -12.63 -1.04
N ARG A 148 9.29 -13.51 -0.35
CA ARG A 148 9.16 -13.69 1.11
C ARG A 148 9.59 -12.44 1.88
N ASP A 149 10.63 -11.74 1.43
CA ASP A 149 11.10 -10.49 2.04
C ASP A 149 10.06 -9.38 1.84
N ILE A 150 9.51 -9.29 0.62
CA ILE A 150 8.44 -8.33 0.29
C ILE A 150 7.21 -8.61 1.16
N LEU A 151 6.75 -9.85 1.23
CA LEU A 151 5.62 -10.26 2.05
C LEU A 151 5.88 -9.96 3.54
N GLY A 152 7.09 -10.23 4.03
CA GLY A 152 7.49 -9.92 5.41
C GLY A 152 7.41 -8.43 5.73
N ALA A 153 7.85 -7.55 4.80
CA ALA A 153 7.77 -6.10 4.96
C ALA A 153 6.33 -5.57 5.05
N PHE A 154 5.37 -6.31 4.46
CA PHE A 154 3.95 -6.02 4.55
C PHE A 154 3.21 -6.92 5.55
N MET A 155 3.89 -7.43 6.57
CA MET A 155 3.29 -8.22 7.66
C MET A 155 2.67 -9.56 7.23
N PHE A 156 3.18 -10.16 6.16
CA PHE A 156 2.86 -11.52 5.72
C PHE A 156 4.04 -12.47 5.84
N GLY A 157 4.88 -12.29 6.87
CA GLY A 157 6.03 -13.16 7.12
C GLY A 157 5.64 -14.53 7.68
N GLY A 158 6.53 -15.51 7.53
CA GLY A 158 6.36 -16.87 8.06
C GLY A 158 5.09 -17.55 7.55
N GLU A 159 4.35 -18.19 8.45
CA GLU A 159 3.11 -18.93 8.13
C GLU A 159 1.98 -18.07 7.56
N ALA A 160 2.05 -16.74 7.73
CA ALA A 160 1.05 -15.84 7.16
C ALA A 160 1.08 -15.84 5.62
N SER A 161 2.22 -16.13 5.00
CA SER A 161 2.38 -16.23 3.56
C SER A 161 1.63 -17.42 2.95
N ASP A 162 1.42 -18.48 3.73
CA ASP A 162 0.79 -19.71 3.25
C ASP A 162 -0.74 -19.70 3.48
N LYS A 163 -1.26 -18.70 4.18
CA LYS A 163 -2.70 -18.53 4.37
C LYS A 163 -3.41 -18.28 3.04
N LYS A 164 -4.60 -18.86 2.89
CA LYS A 164 -5.45 -18.58 1.73
C LYS A 164 -6.08 -17.18 1.84
N VAL A 165 -6.25 -16.51 0.71
CA VAL A 165 -6.85 -15.16 0.63
C VAL A 165 -8.23 -15.11 1.29
N LYS A 166 -9.03 -16.17 1.19
CA LYS A 166 -10.37 -16.24 1.80
C LYS A 166 -10.40 -16.09 3.32
N VAL A 167 -9.31 -16.42 4.03
CA VAL A 167 -9.24 -16.33 5.50
C VAL A 167 -8.66 -15.00 5.99
N LEU A 168 -8.20 -14.15 5.07
CA LEU A 168 -7.66 -12.84 5.39
C LEU A 168 -8.76 -11.85 5.79
N SER A 169 -8.44 -10.98 6.75
CA SER A 169 -9.26 -9.81 7.06
C SER A 169 -9.29 -8.82 5.88
N GLY A 170 -10.26 -7.90 5.89
CA GLY A 170 -10.36 -6.86 4.84
C GLY A 170 -9.08 -6.03 4.71
N GLY A 171 -8.45 -5.66 5.84
CA GLY A 171 -7.18 -4.92 5.84
C GLY A 171 -6.01 -5.72 5.27
N GLU A 172 -5.92 -7.02 5.59
CA GLU A 172 -4.91 -7.91 5.01
C GLU A 172 -5.12 -8.08 3.50
N ARG A 173 -6.36 -8.26 3.05
CA ARG A 173 -6.68 -8.33 1.61
C ARG A 173 -6.28 -7.03 0.89
N SER A 174 -6.55 -5.87 1.48
CA SER A 174 -6.15 -4.58 0.91
C SER A 174 -4.62 -4.45 0.79
N ARG A 175 -3.86 -4.86 1.82
CA ARG A 175 -2.40 -4.90 1.76
C ARG A 175 -1.89 -5.83 0.68
N LEU A 176 -2.46 -7.04 0.57
CA LEU A 176 -2.08 -8.00 -0.46
C LEU A 176 -2.33 -7.47 -1.87
N ALA A 177 -3.49 -6.84 -2.10
CA ALA A 177 -3.82 -6.18 -3.36
C ALA A 177 -2.83 -5.05 -3.70
N MET A 178 -2.40 -4.28 -2.68
CA MET A 178 -1.37 -3.25 -2.85
C MET A 178 -0.03 -3.86 -3.28
N ILE A 179 0.45 -4.91 -2.61
CA ILE A 179 1.69 -5.60 -3.00
C ILE A 179 1.60 -6.09 -4.44
N LYS A 180 0.50 -6.73 -4.79
CA LYS A 180 0.26 -7.24 -6.15
C LYS A 180 0.41 -6.11 -7.18
N LEU A 181 -0.25 -4.97 -6.95
CA LEU A 181 -0.17 -3.81 -7.84
C LEU A 181 1.26 -3.26 -7.98
N LEU A 182 1.99 -3.15 -6.86
CA LEU A 182 3.37 -2.64 -6.87
C LEU A 182 4.35 -3.54 -7.64
N LEU A 183 3.98 -4.80 -7.86
CA LEU A 183 4.77 -5.76 -8.61
C LEU A 183 4.33 -5.94 -10.08
N GLU A 184 3.29 -5.24 -10.49
CA GLU A 184 2.86 -5.19 -11.89
C GLU A 184 3.70 -4.18 -12.69
N PRO A 185 4.04 -4.47 -13.96
CA PRO A 185 4.84 -3.56 -14.80
C PRO A 185 3.98 -2.40 -15.32
N VAL A 186 3.61 -1.49 -14.43
CA VAL A 186 2.81 -0.31 -14.75
C VAL A 186 3.69 0.93 -14.90
N ASN A 187 3.28 1.90 -15.72
CA ASN A 187 3.99 3.15 -15.93
C ASN A 187 3.13 4.40 -15.65
N PHE A 188 1.89 4.19 -15.24
CA PHE A 188 0.98 5.21 -14.72
C PHE A 188 0.23 4.63 -13.53
N LEU A 189 0.46 5.18 -12.34
CA LEU A 189 -0.10 4.66 -11.10
C LEU A 189 -1.17 5.60 -10.56
N ILE A 190 -2.36 5.07 -10.33
CA ILE A 190 -3.47 5.78 -9.69
C ILE A 190 -3.73 5.12 -8.34
N LEU A 191 -3.71 5.93 -7.28
CA LEU A 191 -3.93 5.46 -5.90
C LEU A 191 -5.11 6.22 -5.30
N ASP A 192 -6.19 5.51 -4.99
CA ASP A 192 -7.35 6.07 -4.29
C ASP A 192 -7.33 5.63 -2.82
N GLU A 193 -7.05 6.56 -1.91
CA GLU A 193 -6.91 6.35 -0.47
C GLU A 193 -5.98 5.17 -0.08
N PRO A 194 -4.76 5.08 -0.64
CA PRO A 194 -3.91 3.88 -0.54
C PRO A 194 -3.41 3.59 0.87
N THR A 195 -3.48 4.56 1.77
CA THR A 195 -3.02 4.42 3.16
C THR A 195 -4.06 3.84 4.11
N ASN A 196 -5.31 3.70 3.65
CA ASN A 196 -6.36 3.08 4.44
C ASN A 196 -6.01 1.60 4.66
N HIS A 197 -6.18 1.14 5.91
CA HIS A 197 -5.88 -0.23 6.32
C HIS A 197 -4.39 -0.64 6.28
N LEU A 198 -3.47 0.29 6.04
CA LEU A 198 -2.03 0.04 6.18
C LEU A 198 -1.55 0.43 7.59
N ASP A 199 -0.70 -0.42 8.17
CA ASP A 199 0.09 -0.10 9.36
C ASP A 199 1.23 0.89 9.01
N MET A 200 1.90 1.42 10.05
CA MET A 200 2.95 2.43 9.85
C MET A 200 4.10 1.92 8.98
N ARG A 201 4.54 0.67 9.18
CA ARG A 201 5.63 0.07 8.42
C ARG A 201 5.27 -0.08 6.94
N SER A 202 4.09 -0.62 6.64
CA SER A 202 3.58 -0.74 5.27
C SER A 202 3.40 0.63 4.57
N LYS A 203 3.00 1.67 5.33
CA LYS A 203 2.93 3.05 4.81
C LYS A 203 4.31 3.58 4.41
N ASP A 204 5.34 3.33 5.21
CA ASP A 204 6.69 3.78 4.90
C ASP A 204 7.26 3.05 3.68
N VAL A 205 7.04 1.73 3.55
CA VAL A 205 7.43 0.96 2.35
C VAL A 205 6.74 1.51 1.10
N LEU A 206 5.42 1.76 1.17
CA LEU A 206 4.66 2.34 0.06
C LEU A 206 5.18 3.74 -0.32
N LYS A 207 5.43 4.59 0.67
CA LYS A 207 5.95 5.94 0.48
C LYS A 207 7.29 5.95 -0.25
N GLU A 208 8.22 5.08 0.18
CA GLU A 208 9.53 4.97 -0.49
C GLU A 208 9.38 4.40 -1.91
N ALA A 209 8.51 3.40 -2.11
CA ALA A 209 8.24 2.87 -3.44
C ALA A 209 7.69 3.96 -4.39
N ILE A 210 6.72 4.77 -3.95
CA ILE A 210 6.13 5.85 -4.76
C ILE A 210 7.17 6.95 -5.08
N LYS A 211 8.16 7.19 -4.23
CA LYS A 211 9.22 8.18 -4.52
C LYS A 211 10.10 7.75 -5.69
N GLU A 212 10.32 6.44 -5.83
CA GLU A 212 11.16 5.87 -6.90
C GLU A 212 10.38 5.60 -8.20
N PHE A 213 9.04 5.72 -8.20
CA PHE A 213 8.16 5.57 -9.37
C PHE A 213 8.21 6.83 -10.31
#